data_5123bb1ec887bbabd231c627f4cf9497
#
_entry.id   5123bb1ec887bbabd231c627f4cf9497
#
_cell.length_a   1.000
_cell.length_b   1.000
_cell.length_c   1.000
_cell.angle_alpha   90.00
_cell.angle_beta   90.00
_cell.angle_gamma   90.00
#
_symmetry.space_group_name_H-M   'P 1'
#
loop_
_entity.id
_entity.type
_entity.pdbx_description
1 polymer ?
#
loop_
_entity_poly.entity_id
_entity_poly.type
_entity_poly.pdbx_seq_one_letter_code
_entity_poly.pdbx_strand_id
1 'polypeptide(L)'
;MNKKIALITGASSGLGFETALLLAEKGYKVYATMRNLDKQDALKQAAEDKNLNIVIKELDVTKVNSIENAVSDILKEEETIDVLINNAGAGFARTTEHATDEEMMWQVNLNLMGVMRMTKAVLPTMRTHRQGHIINISSVGGLVGQPFNEIYCATKFGVEGYTEALASYVQPEFNVKFSVIEPGGIQSEFTNNLMAHLESTGGIQDDEYLPLFQSYMGGLKENYGPGSSQTSAEVAQVIVDTIEKEDPPVRVRTSAWSEDFTRLKTEADPTGKLLQAQVKKLLGK
;
A
#
# COMPACT_ATOMS: atom_id res chain seq x y z
N MET A 1 1.96 -21.71 -20.88
CA MET A 1 2.06 -21.43 -19.44
C MET A 1 0.88 -20.57 -19.06
N ASN A 2 0.17 -20.90 -17.99
CA ASN A 2 -0.89 -20.03 -17.49
C ASN A 2 -0.26 -18.70 -17.07
N LYS A 3 -0.94 -17.59 -17.39
CA LYS A 3 -0.48 -16.25 -16.94
C LYS A 3 -0.63 -16.14 -15.43
N LYS A 4 0.33 -15.51 -14.77
CA LYS A 4 0.19 -15.16 -13.36
C LYS A 4 -0.90 -14.09 -13.17
N ILE A 5 -1.68 -14.20 -12.12
CA ILE A 5 -2.81 -13.33 -11.82
C ILE A 5 -2.40 -12.32 -10.74
N ALA A 6 -2.55 -11.04 -11.03
CA ALA A 6 -2.33 -9.95 -10.07
C ALA A 6 -3.62 -9.21 -9.78
N LEU A 7 -3.92 -8.99 -8.50
CA LEU A 7 -5.03 -8.18 -8.01
C LEU A 7 -4.50 -6.91 -7.34
N ILE A 8 -4.93 -5.74 -7.82
CA ILE A 8 -4.47 -4.44 -7.32
C ILE A 8 -5.66 -3.63 -6.84
N THR A 9 -5.59 -3.11 -5.62
CA THR A 9 -6.61 -2.21 -5.09
C THR A 9 -6.24 -0.74 -5.32
N GLY A 10 -7.22 0.11 -5.66
CA GLY A 10 -6.99 1.55 -5.85
C GLY A 10 -6.18 1.90 -7.10
N ALA A 11 -6.50 1.29 -8.24
CA ALA A 11 -5.77 1.43 -9.49
C ALA A 11 -6.31 2.53 -10.44
N SER A 12 -7.17 3.42 -9.97
CA SER A 12 -7.73 4.49 -10.84
C SER A 12 -6.72 5.60 -11.19
N SER A 13 -5.64 5.74 -10.42
CA SER A 13 -4.60 6.76 -10.63
C SER A 13 -3.33 6.43 -9.85
N GLY A 14 -2.27 7.19 -10.09
CA GLY A 14 -1.04 7.17 -9.29
C GLY A 14 -0.35 5.81 -9.27
N LEU A 15 0.11 5.39 -8.08
CA LEU A 15 0.91 4.18 -7.92
C LEU A 15 0.20 2.90 -8.39
N GLY A 16 -1.09 2.75 -8.04
CA GLY A 16 -1.86 1.58 -8.45
C GLY A 16 -2.06 1.49 -9.96
N PHE A 17 -2.25 2.63 -10.62
CA PHE A 17 -2.35 2.75 -12.08
C PHE A 17 -1.05 2.31 -12.77
N GLU A 18 0.09 2.89 -12.38
CA GLU A 18 1.41 2.57 -12.95
C GLU A 18 1.79 1.11 -12.69
N THR A 19 1.51 0.60 -11.49
CA THR A 19 1.76 -0.80 -11.13
C THR A 19 0.93 -1.75 -11.97
N ALA A 20 -0.34 -1.40 -12.27
CA ALA A 20 -1.20 -2.22 -13.13
C ALA A 20 -0.66 -2.32 -14.56
N LEU A 21 -0.25 -1.19 -15.14
CA LEU A 21 0.35 -1.17 -16.47
C LEU A 21 1.64 -1.99 -16.52
N LEU A 22 2.54 -1.75 -15.57
CA LEU A 22 3.86 -2.38 -15.56
C LEU A 22 3.77 -3.91 -15.38
N LEU A 23 2.89 -4.39 -14.48
CA LEU A 23 2.67 -5.84 -14.33
C LEU A 23 2.06 -6.47 -15.57
N ALA A 24 1.13 -5.78 -16.23
CA ALA A 24 0.55 -6.27 -17.48
C ALA A 24 1.58 -6.32 -18.62
N GLU A 25 2.50 -5.35 -18.70
CA GLU A 25 3.66 -5.37 -19.62
C GLU A 25 4.61 -6.54 -19.34
N LYS A 26 4.72 -6.96 -18.06
CA LYS A 26 5.48 -8.16 -17.65
C LYS A 26 4.73 -9.47 -17.89
N GLY A 27 3.55 -9.41 -18.50
CA GLY A 27 2.78 -10.59 -18.91
C GLY A 27 1.80 -11.13 -17.89
N TYR A 28 1.58 -10.44 -16.77
CA TYR A 28 0.50 -10.78 -15.84
C TYR A 28 -0.87 -10.51 -16.47
N LYS A 29 -1.88 -11.29 -16.09
CA LYS A 29 -3.27 -10.84 -16.18
C LYS A 29 -3.58 -10.04 -14.92
N VAL A 30 -3.94 -8.76 -15.09
CA VAL A 30 -4.10 -7.83 -13.98
C VAL A 30 -5.56 -7.51 -13.76
N TYR A 31 -6.06 -7.76 -12.55
CA TYR A 31 -7.32 -7.26 -12.05
C TYR A 31 -7.07 -5.94 -11.32
N ALA A 32 -7.29 -4.84 -12.03
CA ALA A 32 -7.13 -3.49 -11.51
C ALA A 32 -8.46 -3.02 -10.92
N THR A 33 -8.50 -2.77 -9.60
CA THR A 33 -9.76 -2.44 -8.95
C THR A 33 -9.82 -1.01 -8.45
N MET A 34 -11.01 -0.45 -8.46
CA MET A 34 -11.31 0.89 -7.99
C MET A 34 -12.75 0.97 -7.44
N ARG A 35 -12.98 1.85 -6.46
CA ARG A 35 -14.31 1.99 -5.83
C ARG A 35 -15.36 2.71 -6.71
N ASN A 36 -14.90 3.45 -7.74
CA ASN A 36 -15.78 4.17 -8.66
C ASN A 36 -15.30 3.94 -10.09
N LEU A 37 -16.11 3.22 -10.87
CA LEU A 37 -15.83 2.89 -12.27
C LEU A 37 -15.90 4.10 -13.21
N ASP A 38 -16.48 5.22 -12.82
CA ASP A 38 -16.46 6.47 -13.62
C ASP A 38 -15.02 7.00 -13.82
N LYS A 39 -14.05 6.47 -13.05
CA LYS A 39 -12.63 6.84 -13.14
C LYS A 39 -11.78 5.83 -13.93
N GLN A 40 -12.42 4.89 -14.65
CA GLN A 40 -11.70 3.81 -15.33
C GLN A 40 -11.09 4.21 -16.68
N ASP A 41 -11.58 5.27 -17.33
CA ASP A 41 -11.30 5.57 -18.74
C ASP A 41 -9.80 5.73 -19.04
N ALA A 42 -9.06 6.41 -18.16
CA ALA A 42 -7.63 6.60 -18.34
C ALA A 42 -6.86 5.26 -18.34
N LEU A 43 -7.18 4.35 -17.40
CA LEU A 43 -6.54 3.04 -17.33
C LEU A 43 -6.96 2.14 -18.49
N LYS A 44 -8.23 2.19 -18.86
CA LYS A 44 -8.77 1.44 -20.00
C LYS A 44 -8.08 1.85 -21.29
N GLN A 45 -7.99 3.15 -21.56
CA GLN A 45 -7.32 3.67 -22.75
C GLN A 45 -5.84 3.30 -22.78
N ALA A 46 -5.12 3.46 -21.66
CA ALA A 46 -3.71 3.10 -21.59
C ALA A 46 -3.46 1.58 -21.80
N ALA A 47 -4.38 0.74 -21.31
CA ALA A 47 -4.32 -0.70 -21.53
C ALA A 47 -4.60 -1.07 -22.99
N GLU A 48 -5.58 -0.43 -23.63
CA GLU A 48 -5.92 -0.62 -25.04
C GLU A 48 -4.77 -0.19 -25.97
N ASP A 49 -4.21 1.00 -25.74
CA ASP A 49 -3.10 1.56 -26.54
C ASP A 49 -1.86 0.64 -26.56
N LYS A 50 -1.62 -0.07 -25.47
CA LYS A 50 -0.49 -0.97 -25.30
C LYS A 50 -0.87 -2.46 -25.48
N ASN A 51 -2.11 -2.77 -25.81
CA ASN A 51 -2.66 -4.13 -25.91
C ASN A 51 -2.36 -4.98 -24.66
N LEU A 52 -2.61 -4.44 -23.48
CA LEU A 52 -2.33 -5.06 -22.19
C LEU A 52 -3.54 -5.85 -21.66
N ASN A 53 -3.26 -6.93 -20.92
CA ASN A 53 -4.28 -7.78 -20.32
C ASN A 53 -4.68 -7.25 -18.94
N ILE A 54 -5.49 -6.21 -18.91
CA ILE A 54 -6.02 -5.58 -17.68
C ILE A 54 -7.54 -5.71 -17.67
N VAL A 55 -8.07 -6.26 -16.58
CA VAL A 55 -9.50 -6.34 -16.29
C VAL A 55 -9.80 -5.34 -15.18
N ILE A 56 -10.69 -4.39 -15.45
CA ILE A 56 -11.10 -3.39 -14.46
C ILE A 56 -12.34 -3.89 -13.73
N LYS A 57 -12.32 -3.89 -12.38
CA LYS A 57 -13.46 -4.30 -11.55
C LYS A 57 -13.73 -3.26 -10.45
N GLU A 58 -15.01 -3.14 -10.06
CA GLU A 58 -15.36 -2.35 -8.88
C GLU A 58 -14.95 -3.09 -7.60
N LEU A 59 -14.27 -2.39 -6.70
CA LEU A 59 -13.96 -2.88 -5.37
C LEU A 59 -13.71 -1.72 -4.41
N ASP A 60 -14.50 -1.68 -3.33
CA ASP A 60 -14.34 -0.79 -2.20
C ASP A 60 -13.79 -1.57 -0.99
N VAL A 61 -12.54 -1.33 -0.62
CA VAL A 61 -11.85 -2.03 0.47
C VAL A 61 -12.46 -1.75 1.86
N THR A 62 -13.32 -0.73 1.95
CA THR A 62 -14.05 -0.41 3.19
C THR A 62 -15.31 -1.26 3.38
N LYS A 63 -15.75 -1.99 2.34
CA LYS A 63 -16.99 -2.76 2.30
C LYS A 63 -16.72 -4.25 2.12
N VAL A 64 -17.04 -5.05 3.14
CA VAL A 64 -16.80 -6.50 3.13
C VAL A 64 -17.43 -7.19 1.93
N ASN A 65 -18.72 -6.91 1.64
CA ASN A 65 -19.41 -7.53 0.53
C ASN A 65 -18.79 -7.19 -0.83
N SER A 66 -18.26 -5.96 -1.01
CA SER A 66 -17.57 -5.57 -2.23
C SER A 66 -16.31 -6.40 -2.45
N ILE A 67 -15.55 -6.63 -1.38
CA ILE A 67 -14.34 -7.46 -1.40
C ILE A 67 -14.69 -8.92 -1.74
N GLU A 68 -15.64 -9.50 -1.00
CA GLU A 68 -16.04 -10.90 -1.15
C GLU A 68 -16.56 -11.18 -2.56
N ASN A 69 -17.39 -10.32 -3.11
CA ASN A 69 -17.91 -10.45 -4.47
C ASN A 69 -16.79 -10.38 -5.51
N ALA A 70 -15.94 -9.34 -5.45
CA ALA A 70 -14.86 -9.16 -6.43
C ALA A 70 -13.84 -10.33 -6.38
N VAL A 71 -13.42 -10.75 -5.18
CA VAL A 71 -12.46 -11.85 -5.02
C VAL A 71 -13.08 -13.18 -5.45
N SER A 72 -14.35 -13.46 -5.07
CA SER A 72 -15.06 -14.67 -5.49
C SER A 72 -15.19 -14.76 -7.00
N ASP A 73 -15.51 -13.65 -7.67
CA ASP A 73 -15.65 -13.63 -9.12
C ASP A 73 -14.30 -13.86 -9.83
N ILE A 74 -13.23 -13.24 -9.33
CA ILE A 74 -11.89 -13.49 -9.86
C ILE A 74 -11.50 -14.97 -9.68
N LEU A 75 -11.73 -15.56 -8.51
CA LEU A 75 -11.39 -16.95 -8.24
C LEU A 75 -12.24 -17.96 -9.03
N LYS A 76 -13.45 -17.61 -9.44
CA LYS A 76 -14.25 -18.44 -10.38
C LYS A 76 -13.65 -18.44 -11.80
N GLU A 77 -13.07 -17.31 -12.21
CA GLU A 77 -12.47 -17.15 -13.54
C GLU A 77 -11.07 -17.76 -13.62
N GLU A 78 -10.24 -17.60 -12.55
CA GLU A 78 -8.79 -17.83 -12.60
C GLU A 78 -8.30 -18.96 -11.66
N GLU A 79 -9.14 -19.46 -10.78
CA GLU A 79 -8.81 -20.47 -9.75
C GLU A 79 -7.81 -19.99 -8.67
N THR A 80 -6.93 -19.01 -8.98
CA THR A 80 -5.91 -18.47 -8.07
C THR A 80 -5.71 -16.97 -8.25
N ILE A 81 -5.08 -16.35 -7.26
CA ILE A 81 -4.50 -15.00 -7.31
C ILE A 81 -3.05 -15.16 -6.85
N ASP A 82 -2.08 -14.93 -7.76
CA ASP A 82 -0.66 -15.11 -7.47
C ASP A 82 -0.06 -13.91 -6.71
N VAL A 83 -0.57 -12.70 -6.98
CA VAL A 83 -0.11 -11.46 -6.36
C VAL A 83 -1.29 -10.62 -5.92
N LEU A 84 -1.31 -10.21 -4.65
CA LEU A 84 -2.22 -9.19 -4.13
C LEU A 84 -1.41 -7.93 -3.81
N ILE A 85 -1.83 -6.78 -4.37
CA ILE A 85 -1.25 -5.48 -4.06
C ILE A 85 -2.30 -4.63 -3.35
N ASN A 86 -2.15 -4.48 -2.04
CA ASN A 86 -2.95 -3.62 -1.20
C ASN A 86 -2.43 -2.19 -1.31
N ASN A 87 -2.87 -1.48 -2.35
CA ASN A 87 -2.45 -0.12 -2.64
C ASN A 87 -3.51 0.94 -2.27
N ALA A 88 -4.79 0.58 -2.23
CA ALA A 88 -5.84 1.53 -1.85
C ALA A 88 -5.57 2.17 -0.49
N GLY A 89 -5.59 3.49 -0.44
CA GLY A 89 -5.35 4.26 0.76
C GLY A 89 -5.51 5.76 0.51
N ALA A 90 -5.52 6.53 1.59
CA ALA A 90 -5.57 7.99 1.54
C ALA A 90 -4.67 8.59 2.63
N GLY A 91 -4.18 9.80 2.37
CA GLY A 91 -3.53 10.62 3.38
C GLY A 91 -4.55 11.22 4.36
N PHE A 92 -4.03 11.64 5.51
CA PHE A 92 -4.80 12.36 6.52
C PHE A 92 -3.87 13.33 7.23
N ALA A 93 -4.28 14.59 7.32
CA ALA A 93 -3.50 15.63 8.02
C ALA A 93 -4.43 16.40 8.96
N ARG A 94 -4.25 16.16 10.26
CA ARG A 94 -4.97 16.85 11.33
C ARG A 94 -4.33 16.51 12.67
N THR A 95 -4.44 17.42 13.66
CA THR A 95 -4.08 17.07 15.03
C THR A 95 -5.07 16.05 15.60
N THR A 96 -4.61 15.22 16.50
CA THR A 96 -5.50 14.27 17.21
C THR A 96 -6.63 14.99 17.96
N GLU A 97 -6.37 16.18 18.49
CA GLU A 97 -7.35 16.98 19.23
C GLU A 97 -8.50 17.47 18.32
N HIS A 98 -8.22 17.78 17.06
CA HIS A 98 -9.21 18.30 16.11
C HIS A 98 -9.84 17.23 15.22
N ALA A 99 -9.27 16.03 15.17
CA ALA A 99 -9.83 14.94 14.40
C ALA A 99 -11.13 14.44 15.05
N THR A 100 -12.19 14.31 14.25
CA THR A 100 -13.40 13.65 14.75
C THR A 100 -13.23 12.13 14.81
N ASP A 101 -14.03 11.46 15.63
CA ASP A 101 -14.06 10.01 15.71
C ASP A 101 -14.36 9.37 14.33
N GLU A 102 -15.25 9.98 13.56
CA GLU A 102 -15.61 9.54 12.21
C GLU A 102 -14.41 9.62 11.24
N GLU A 103 -13.64 10.70 11.30
CA GLU A 103 -12.43 10.89 10.50
C GLU A 103 -11.36 9.85 10.87
N MET A 104 -11.13 9.65 12.19
CA MET A 104 -10.20 8.63 12.67
C MET A 104 -10.62 7.22 12.23
N MET A 105 -11.89 6.87 12.41
CA MET A 105 -12.44 5.59 12.00
C MET A 105 -12.41 5.39 10.49
N TRP A 106 -12.68 6.43 9.70
CA TRP A 106 -12.56 6.39 8.24
C TRP A 106 -11.13 6.04 7.82
N GLN A 107 -10.14 6.72 8.41
CA GLN A 107 -8.72 6.51 8.11
C GLN A 107 -8.28 5.07 8.46
N VAL A 108 -8.66 4.60 9.66
CA VAL A 108 -8.38 3.21 10.09
C VAL A 108 -9.09 2.20 9.19
N ASN A 109 -10.35 2.46 8.85
CA ASN A 109 -11.15 1.55 8.02
C ASN A 109 -10.58 1.39 6.60
N LEU A 110 -10.10 2.49 6.01
CA LEU A 110 -9.51 2.49 4.67
C LEU A 110 -8.09 1.91 4.69
N ASN A 111 -7.18 2.50 5.46
CA ASN A 111 -5.74 2.25 5.34
C ASN A 111 -5.27 0.97 6.04
N LEU A 112 -5.97 0.51 7.08
CA LEU A 112 -5.60 -0.67 7.85
C LEU A 112 -6.59 -1.81 7.69
N MET A 113 -7.86 -1.59 7.99
CA MET A 113 -8.88 -2.64 7.88
C MET A 113 -9.09 -3.10 6.43
N GLY A 114 -8.95 -2.20 5.45
CA GLY A 114 -8.97 -2.54 4.03
C GLY A 114 -7.90 -3.56 3.67
N VAL A 115 -6.65 -3.31 4.09
CA VAL A 115 -5.52 -4.24 3.90
C VAL A 115 -5.79 -5.60 4.56
N MET A 116 -6.26 -5.59 5.80
CA MET A 116 -6.57 -6.84 6.55
C MET A 116 -7.69 -7.63 5.89
N ARG A 117 -8.77 -6.98 5.43
CA ARG A 117 -9.90 -7.63 4.76
C ARG A 117 -9.52 -8.23 3.42
N MET A 118 -8.77 -7.50 2.60
CA MET A 118 -8.27 -8.00 1.32
C MET A 118 -7.35 -9.22 1.52
N THR A 119 -6.41 -9.11 2.45
CA THR A 119 -5.54 -10.23 2.81
C THR A 119 -6.36 -11.43 3.28
N LYS A 120 -7.34 -11.25 4.17
CA LYS A 120 -8.24 -12.30 4.65
C LYS A 120 -8.98 -12.99 3.51
N ALA A 121 -9.41 -12.25 2.50
CA ALA A 121 -10.19 -12.78 1.38
C ALA A 121 -9.32 -13.62 0.42
N VAL A 122 -8.06 -13.23 0.20
CA VAL A 122 -7.18 -13.87 -0.80
C VAL A 122 -6.30 -14.97 -0.19
N LEU A 123 -5.86 -14.80 1.05
CA LEU A 123 -4.90 -15.70 1.70
C LEU A 123 -5.31 -17.19 1.73
N PRO A 124 -6.59 -17.58 1.93
CA PRO A 124 -6.97 -18.99 1.92
C PRO A 124 -6.59 -19.72 0.63
N THR A 125 -6.80 -19.08 -0.53
CA THR A 125 -6.45 -19.67 -1.84
C THR A 125 -4.94 -19.75 -2.02
N MET A 126 -4.19 -18.69 -1.72
CA MET A 126 -2.73 -18.71 -1.76
C MET A 126 -2.15 -19.79 -0.85
N ARG A 127 -2.68 -19.93 0.36
CA ARG A 127 -2.27 -20.97 1.33
C ARG A 127 -2.52 -22.38 0.79
N THR A 128 -3.68 -22.62 0.18
CA THR A 128 -4.02 -23.93 -0.39
C THR A 128 -3.09 -24.29 -1.55
N HIS A 129 -2.76 -23.34 -2.40
CA HIS A 129 -1.83 -23.56 -3.52
C HIS A 129 -0.35 -23.51 -3.09
N ARG A 130 -0.06 -23.13 -1.83
CA ARG A 130 1.30 -22.94 -1.30
C ARG A 130 2.14 -22.00 -2.20
N GLN A 131 1.49 -20.99 -2.72
CA GLN A 131 2.07 -20.00 -3.62
C GLN A 131 1.30 -18.70 -3.51
N GLY A 132 2.03 -17.57 -3.49
CA GLY A 132 1.47 -16.24 -3.53
C GLY A 132 2.43 -15.20 -2.99
N HIS A 133 2.15 -13.93 -3.31
CA HIS A 133 2.88 -12.78 -2.75
C HIS A 133 1.90 -11.67 -2.43
N ILE A 134 1.84 -11.27 -1.18
CA ILE A 134 1.03 -10.14 -0.71
C ILE A 134 1.95 -8.95 -0.50
N ILE A 135 1.69 -7.90 -1.27
CA ILE A 135 2.39 -6.61 -1.21
C ILE A 135 1.47 -5.60 -0.53
N ASN A 136 1.91 -5.04 0.59
CA ASN A 136 1.19 -4.00 1.30
C ASN A 136 1.90 -2.65 1.10
N ILE A 137 1.19 -1.65 0.61
CA ILE A 137 1.76 -0.31 0.46
C ILE A 137 1.63 0.44 1.79
N SER A 138 2.76 0.61 2.45
CA SER A 138 2.93 1.41 3.65
C SER A 138 3.44 2.82 3.31
N SER A 139 4.39 3.31 4.05
CA SER A 139 5.06 4.61 3.90
C SER A 139 6.26 4.65 4.84
N VAL A 140 7.19 5.56 4.64
CA VAL A 140 8.14 5.95 5.70
C VAL A 140 7.39 6.41 6.96
N GLY A 141 6.14 6.87 6.84
CA GLY A 141 5.23 7.15 7.95
C GLY A 141 4.74 5.91 8.72
N GLY A 142 5.03 4.69 8.25
CA GLY A 142 4.86 3.44 8.99
C GLY A 142 6.04 3.11 9.92
N LEU A 143 7.15 3.82 9.78
CA LEU A 143 8.37 3.65 10.57
C LEU A 143 8.70 4.87 11.42
N VAL A 144 8.37 6.06 10.94
CA VAL A 144 8.66 7.34 11.61
C VAL A 144 7.37 8.13 11.77
N GLY A 145 7.00 8.46 13.02
CA GLY A 145 5.85 9.33 13.31
C GLY A 145 6.12 10.74 12.81
N GLN A 146 5.13 11.34 12.14
CA GLN A 146 5.24 12.66 11.52
C GLN A 146 4.19 13.60 12.12
N PRO A 147 4.55 14.84 12.46
CA PRO A 147 3.59 15.83 12.98
C PRO A 147 2.38 16.01 12.07
N PHE A 148 1.20 16.21 12.63
CA PHE A 148 -0.08 16.39 11.92
C PHE A 148 -0.53 15.20 11.06
N ASN A 149 0.20 14.09 11.12
CA ASN A 149 -0.09 12.82 10.44
C ASN A 149 -0.28 11.66 11.42
N GLU A 150 -0.55 11.91 12.68
CA GLU A 150 -0.55 10.92 13.77
C GLU A 150 -1.44 9.72 13.44
N ILE A 151 -2.65 9.98 12.97
CA ILE A 151 -3.65 8.95 12.66
C ILE A 151 -3.24 8.16 11.39
N TYR A 152 -2.75 8.87 10.36
CA TYR A 152 -2.19 8.21 9.17
C TYR A 152 -1.00 7.32 9.56
N CYS A 153 -0.04 7.86 10.31
CA CYS A 153 1.12 7.08 10.78
C CYS A 153 0.68 5.86 11.58
N ALA A 154 -0.27 6.01 12.51
CA ALA A 154 -0.80 4.89 13.29
C ALA A 154 -1.33 3.76 12.39
N THR A 155 -2.05 4.09 11.29
CA THR A 155 -2.52 3.07 10.34
C THR A 155 -1.38 2.39 9.60
N LYS A 156 -0.35 3.15 9.20
CA LYS A 156 0.82 2.61 8.48
C LYS A 156 1.72 1.78 9.39
N PHE A 157 1.95 2.18 10.65
CA PHE A 157 2.57 1.33 11.67
C PHE A 157 1.79 0.02 11.88
N GLY A 158 0.45 0.10 11.86
CA GLY A 158 -0.41 -1.08 11.91
C GLY A 158 -0.20 -2.02 10.74
N VAL A 159 -0.03 -1.50 9.51
CA VAL A 159 0.27 -2.29 8.31
C VAL A 159 1.64 -2.95 8.41
N GLU A 160 2.66 -2.26 8.93
CA GLU A 160 4.00 -2.83 9.18
C GLU A 160 3.90 -4.05 10.10
N GLY A 161 3.41 -3.86 11.32
CA GLY A 161 3.31 -4.94 12.30
C GLY A 161 2.43 -6.11 11.83
N TYR A 162 1.34 -5.82 11.11
CA TYR A 162 0.48 -6.84 10.50
C TYR A 162 1.23 -7.68 9.46
N THR A 163 1.99 -7.02 8.58
CA THR A 163 2.76 -7.69 7.53
C THR A 163 3.89 -8.54 8.12
N GLU A 164 4.66 -7.99 9.05
CA GLU A 164 5.74 -8.70 9.73
C GLU A 164 5.24 -9.94 10.48
N ALA A 165 4.10 -9.82 11.17
CA ALA A 165 3.48 -10.94 11.87
C ALA A 165 3.13 -12.08 10.90
N LEU A 166 2.44 -11.78 9.78
CA LEU A 166 2.10 -12.78 8.77
C LEU A 166 3.35 -13.41 8.11
N ALA A 167 4.34 -12.59 7.78
CA ALA A 167 5.60 -13.06 7.21
C ALA A 167 6.32 -14.06 8.12
N SER A 168 6.19 -13.93 9.45
CA SER A 168 6.90 -14.77 10.41
C SER A 168 6.40 -16.22 10.46
N TYR A 169 5.11 -16.48 10.18
CA TYR A 169 4.54 -17.83 10.29
C TYR A 169 3.87 -18.34 9.00
N VAL A 170 3.21 -17.45 8.23
CA VAL A 170 2.53 -17.87 7.00
C VAL A 170 3.53 -18.20 5.90
N GLN A 171 4.55 -17.35 5.75
CA GLN A 171 5.55 -17.55 4.70
C GLN A 171 6.33 -18.86 4.86
N PRO A 172 6.94 -19.18 6.01
CA PRO A 172 7.69 -20.42 6.17
C PRO A 172 6.81 -21.67 6.16
N GLU A 173 5.54 -21.56 6.56
CA GLU A 173 4.65 -22.71 6.64
C GLU A 173 3.94 -23.00 5.32
N PHE A 174 3.51 -21.98 4.60
CA PHE A 174 2.66 -22.11 3.41
C PHE A 174 3.27 -21.56 2.12
N ASN A 175 4.50 -21.09 2.15
CA ASN A 175 5.19 -20.48 0.98
C ASN A 175 4.40 -19.30 0.36
N VAL A 176 3.68 -18.54 1.18
CA VAL A 176 3.06 -17.27 0.79
C VAL A 176 3.92 -16.14 1.27
N LYS A 177 4.47 -15.35 0.33
CA LYS A 177 5.41 -14.26 0.61
C LYS A 177 4.66 -13.01 1.04
N PHE A 178 5.32 -12.18 1.85
CA PHE A 178 4.81 -10.89 2.30
C PHE A 178 5.90 -9.84 2.18
N SER A 179 5.56 -8.71 1.58
CA SER A 179 6.43 -7.54 1.56
C SER A 179 5.61 -6.29 1.85
N VAL A 180 6.19 -5.38 2.62
CA VAL A 180 5.69 -4.04 2.83
C VAL A 180 6.58 -3.06 2.09
N ILE A 181 5.96 -2.19 1.29
CA ILE A 181 6.64 -1.16 0.51
C ILE A 181 6.51 0.15 1.25
N GLU A 182 7.62 0.82 1.47
CA GLU A 182 7.76 1.98 2.35
C GLU A 182 8.24 3.21 1.55
N PRO A 183 7.39 3.79 0.68
CA PRO A 183 7.77 4.97 -0.09
C PRO A 183 7.88 6.22 0.79
N GLY A 184 8.72 7.14 0.35
CA GLY A 184 8.69 8.54 0.74
C GLY A 184 7.55 9.29 0.04
N GLY A 185 7.78 10.55 -0.33
CA GLY A 185 6.84 11.29 -1.16
C GLY A 185 6.67 10.65 -2.55
N ILE A 186 5.43 10.55 -3.03
CA ILE A 186 5.11 10.12 -4.41
C ILE A 186 4.43 11.27 -5.13
N GLN A 187 4.93 11.62 -6.30
CA GLN A 187 4.30 12.59 -7.20
C GLN A 187 3.04 11.96 -7.81
N SER A 188 1.89 12.22 -7.17
CA SER A 188 0.60 11.65 -7.53
C SER A 188 -0.54 12.53 -6.99
N GLU A 189 -1.78 12.19 -7.33
CA GLU A 189 -2.97 12.83 -6.77
C GLU A 189 -3.15 12.62 -5.25
N PHE A 190 -2.30 11.83 -4.61
CA PHE A 190 -2.41 11.55 -3.17
C PHE A 190 -2.34 12.82 -2.32
N THR A 191 -1.36 13.69 -2.60
CA THR A 191 -1.22 14.97 -1.89
C THR A 191 -2.35 15.94 -2.23
N ASN A 192 -2.79 16.01 -3.49
CA ASN A 192 -3.92 16.84 -3.90
C ASN A 192 -5.22 16.40 -3.22
N ASN A 193 -5.46 15.09 -3.17
CA ASN A 193 -6.62 14.51 -2.49
C ASN A 193 -6.57 14.76 -0.97
N LEU A 194 -5.38 14.69 -0.35
CA LEU A 194 -5.19 15.03 1.06
C LEU A 194 -5.55 16.49 1.33
N MET A 195 -5.03 17.41 0.52
CA MET A 195 -5.31 18.85 0.69
C MET A 195 -6.79 19.18 0.45
N ALA A 196 -7.39 18.59 -0.58
CA ALA A 196 -8.82 18.76 -0.85
C ALA A 196 -9.69 18.19 0.30
N HIS A 197 -9.31 17.06 0.89
CA HIS A 197 -9.99 16.53 2.06
C HIS A 197 -9.86 17.48 3.26
N LEU A 198 -8.66 17.94 3.55
CA LEU A 198 -8.40 18.88 4.64
C LEU A 198 -9.23 20.15 4.48
N GLU A 199 -9.26 20.76 3.29
CA GLU A 199 -10.05 21.96 2.99
C GLU A 199 -11.56 21.70 3.14
N SER A 200 -12.06 20.58 2.60
CA SER A 200 -13.49 20.24 2.65
C SER A 200 -14.01 19.95 4.07
N THR A 201 -13.11 19.62 4.98
CA THR A 201 -13.43 19.34 6.39
C THR A 201 -13.07 20.49 7.35
N GLY A 202 -12.89 21.69 6.82
CA GLY A 202 -12.70 22.92 7.62
C GLY A 202 -11.24 23.34 7.82
N GLY A 203 -10.28 22.67 7.20
CA GLY A 203 -8.87 23.06 7.28
C GLY A 203 -8.21 22.81 8.62
N ILE A 204 -7.06 23.44 8.84
CA ILE A 204 -6.42 23.55 10.16
C ILE A 204 -7.07 24.73 10.89
N GLN A 205 -7.48 24.51 12.13
CA GLN A 205 -8.12 25.56 12.95
C GLN A 205 -7.15 26.70 13.23
N ASP A 206 -7.69 27.93 13.33
CA ASP A 206 -6.93 29.13 13.69
C ASP A 206 -6.78 29.22 15.20
N ASP A 207 -5.86 28.42 15.74
CA ASP A 207 -5.54 28.28 17.14
C ASP A 207 -4.02 28.11 17.36
N GLU A 208 -3.61 27.61 18.52
CA GLU A 208 -2.21 27.42 18.90
C GLU A 208 -1.48 26.42 17.98
N TYR A 209 -2.19 25.56 17.24
CA TYR A 209 -1.60 24.59 16.29
C TYR A 209 -1.28 25.21 14.93
N LEU A 210 -1.97 26.27 14.54
CA LEU A 210 -1.76 26.87 13.19
C LEU A 210 -0.32 27.35 12.96
N PRO A 211 0.34 28.06 13.87
CA PRO A 211 1.74 28.45 13.70
C PRO A 211 2.68 27.24 13.62
N LEU A 212 2.41 26.18 14.39
CA LEU A 212 3.19 24.94 14.37
C LEU A 212 3.03 24.20 13.02
N PHE A 213 1.80 24.14 12.51
CA PHE A 213 1.53 23.55 11.20
C PHE A 213 2.23 24.33 10.08
N GLN A 214 2.16 25.65 10.10
CA GLN A 214 2.84 26.51 9.11
C GLN A 214 4.37 26.32 9.16
N SER A 215 4.94 26.26 10.36
CA SER A 215 6.36 25.98 10.56
C SER A 215 6.74 24.59 10.03
N TYR A 216 5.93 23.56 10.32
CA TYR A 216 6.13 22.21 9.83
C TYR A 216 6.09 22.16 8.28
N MET A 217 5.10 22.79 7.66
CA MET A 217 4.98 22.86 6.20
C MET A 217 6.15 23.62 5.56
N GLY A 218 6.65 24.66 6.22
CA GLY A 218 7.88 25.36 5.81
C GLY A 218 9.10 24.44 5.88
N GLY A 219 9.29 23.77 7.00
CA GLY A 219 10.37 22.82 7.20
C GLY A 219 10.34 21.64 6.22
N LEU A 220 9.14 21.17 5.82
CA LEU A 220 9.04 20.15 4.77
C LEU A 220 9.61 20.65 3.44
N LYS A 221 9.30 21.87 3.03
CA LYS A 221 9.83 22.46 1.78
C LYS A 221 11.35 22.59 1.78
N GLU A 222 11.93 22.89 2.94
CA GLU A 222 13.38 23.07 3.09
C GLU A 222 14.13 21.72 3.20
N ASN A 223 13.58 20.75 3.91
CA ASN A 223 14.24 19.49 4.24
C ASN A 223 13.90 18.34 3.26
N TYR A 224 12.75 18.41 2.59
CA TYR A 224 12.40 17.50 1.51
C TYR A 224 12.93 18.06 0.18
N GLY A 225 14.24 17.96 -0.01
CA GLY A 225 14.94 18.39 -1.22
C GLY A 225 14.79 17.41 -2.40
N PRO A 226 15.59 17.62 -3.47
CA PRO A 226 15.62 16.71 -4.61
C PRO A 226 15.86 15.26 -4.16
N GLY A 227 15.03 14.33 -4.65
CA GLY A 227 15.09 12.89 -4.30
C GLY A 227 14.21 12.45 -3.13
N SER A 228 13.57 13.38 -2.41
CA SER A 228 12.60 13.02 -1.35
C SER A 228 11.26 12.52 -1.91
N SER A 229 10.96 12.83 -3.17
CA SER A 229 9.77 12.30 -3.85
C SER A 229 10.16 11.58 -5.13
N GLN A 230 9.45 10.49 -5.41
CA GLN A 230 9.58 9.67 -6.59
C GLN A 230 8.33 9.81 -7.47
N THR A 231 8.45 9.51 -8.74
CA THR A 231 7.28 9.31 -9.60
C THR A 231 6.56 8.01 -9.21
N SER A 232 5.27 7.91 -9.53
CA SER A 232 4.51 6.67 -9.35
C SER A 232 5.12 5.51 -10.14
N ALA A 233 5.68 5.75 -11.32
CA ALA A 233 6.35 4.74 -12.14
C ALA A 233 7.64 4.20 -11.50
N GLU A 234 8.47 5.05 -10.88
CA GLU A 234 9.67 4.60 -10.16
C GLU A 234 9.32 3.71 -8.97
N VAL A 235 8.29 4.05 -8.21
CA VAL A 235 7.83 3.20 -7.08
C VAL A 235 7.17 1.91 -7.60
N ALA A 236 6.42 1.97 -8.70
CA ALA A 236 5.85 0.78 -9.34
C ALA A 236 6.94 -0.20 -9.80
N GLN A 237 8.07 0.32 -10.31
CA GLN A 237 9.22 -0.52 -10.67
C GLN A 237 9.78 -1.26 -9.44
N VAL A 238 9.92 -0.59 -8.30
CA VAL A 238 10.35 -1.23 -7.03
C VAL A 238 9.40 -2.34 -6.60
N ILE A 239 8.09 -2.14 -6.76
CA ILE A 239 7.08 -3.17 -6.46
C ILE A 239 7.28 -4.38 -7.36
N VAL A 240 7.40 -4.18 -8.67
CA VAL A 240 7.60 -5.28 -9.64
C VAL A 240 8.91 -6.00 -9.39
N ASP A 241 10.02 -5.29 -9.18
CA ASP A 241 11.31 -5.88 -8.84
C ASP A 241 11.24 -6.72 -7.54
N THR A 242 10.41 -6.30 -6.58
CA THR A 242 10.19 -7.05 -5.34
C THR A 242 9.40 -8.34 -5.61
N ILE A 243 8.38 -8.29 -6.45
CA ILE A 243 7.56 -9.45 -6.85
C ILE A 243 8.39 -10.48 -7.62
N GLU A 244 9.33 -10.04 -8.45
CA GLU A 244 10.18 -10.91 -9.29
C GLU A 244 11.30 -11.60 -8.48
N LYS A 245 11.60 -11.18 -7.25
CA LYS A 245 12.60 -11.83 -6.40
C LYS A 245 12.14 -13.21 -5.93
N GLU A 246 13.04 -14.17 -5.97
CA GLU A 246 12.81 -15.50 -5.42
C GLU A 246 12.63 -15.43 -3.89
N ASP A 247 13.46 -14.65 -3.21
CA ASP A 247 13.43 -14.40 -1.77
C ASP A 247 13.31 -12.90 -1.50
N PRO A 248 12.07 -12.33 -1.59
CA PRO A 248 11.86 -10.91 -1.40
C PRO A 248 12.07 -10.51 0.08
N PRO A 249 12.56 -9.29 0.33
CA PRO A 249 12.59 -8.75 1.68
C PRO A 249 11.18 -8.49 2.21
N VAL A 250 11.02 -8.57 3.53
CA VAL A 250 9.75 -8.22 4.19
C VAL A 250 9.54 -6.71 4.14
N ARG A 251 10.60 -5.90 4.31
CA ARG A 251 10.55 -4.44 4.26
C ARG A 251 11.35 -3.90 3.08
N VAL A 252 10.75 -2.96 2.34
CA VAL A 252 11.32 -2.38 1.11
C VAL A 252 11.13 -0.88 1.10
N ARG A 253 12.18 -0.10 1.43
CA ARG A 253 12.23 1.33 1.16
C ARG A 253 12.46 1.55 -0.32
N THR A 254 11.83 2.56 -0.88
CA THR A 254 11.78 2.73 -2.33
C THR A 254 12.87 3.63 -2.90
N SER A 255 13.60 4.35 -2.04
CA SER A 255 14.67 5.28 -2.45
C SER A 255 15.76 5.41 -1.39
N ALA A 256 16.91 5.94 -1.80
CA ALA A 256 18.00 6.25 -0.87
C ALA A 256 17.57 7.25 0.21
N TRP A 257 16.69 8.20 -0.14
CA TRP A 257 16.12 9.13 0.83
C TRP A 257 15.26 8.40 1.87
N SER A 258 14.40 7.47 1.43
CA SER A 258 13.57 6.66 2.34
C SER A 258 14.43 5.80 3.29
N GLU A 259 15.53 5.24 2.79
CA GLU A 259 16.49 4.49 3.61
C GLU A 259 17.12 5.38 4.69
N ASP A 260 17.63 6.56 4.32
CA ASP A 260 18.27 7.48 5.27
C ASP A 260 17.28 8.03 6.29
N PHE A 261 16.09 8.45 5.85
CA PHE A 261 15.04 8.97 6.73
C PHE A 261 14.59 7.98 7.80
N THR A 262 14.53 6.69 7.44
CA THR A 262 14.09 5.62 8.36
C THR A 262 15.23 4.91 9.06
N ARG A 263 16.48 5.26 8.78
CA ARG A 263 17.70 4.55 9.20
C ARG A 263 17.75 4.25 10.70
N LEU A 264 17.38 5.21 11.54
CA LEU A 264 17.38 5.03 13.00
C LEU A 264 16.41 3.93 13.47
N LYS A 265 15.40 3.58 12.67
CA LYS A 265 14.44 2.50 12.96
C LYS A 265 14.83 1.16 12.34
N THR A 266 15.60 1.16 11.25
CA THR A 266 15.79 0.00 10.39
C THR A 266 17.24 -0.49 10.32
N GLU A 267 18.20 0.22 10.91
CA GLU A 267 19.64 -0.07 10.78
C GLU A 267 20.02 -1.49 11.22
N ALA A 268 19.40 -2.02 12.29
CA ALA A 268 19.70 -3.35 12.82
C ALA A 268 19.17 -4.50 11.93
N ASP A 269 18.06 -4.27 11.25
CA ASP A 269 17.41 -5.27 10.37
C ASP A 269 16.70 -4.59 9.19
N PRO A 270 17.44 -4.11 8.21
CA PRO A 270 16.89 -3.34 7.10
C PRO A 270 15.88 -4.12 6.24
N THR A 271 15.96 -5.44 6.22
CA THR A 271 15.07 -6.30 5.42
C THR A 271 13.89 -6.89 6.19
N GLY A 272 13.91 -6.83 7.52
CA GLY A 272 12.93 -7.50 8.39
C GLY A 272 13.14 -9.01 8.54
N LYS A 273 14.15 -9.60 7.90
CA LYS A 273 14.38 -11.06 7.92
C LYS A 273 14.97 -11.57 9.22
N LEU A 274 15.79 -10.76 9.90
CA LEU A 274 16.32 -11.13 11.22
C LEU A 274 15.19 -11.20 12.25
N LEU A 275 14.31 -10.20 12.26
CA LEU A 275 13.14 -10.18 13.13
C LEU A 275 12.19 -11.34 12.79
N GLN A 276 11.92 -11.59 11.51
CA GLN A 276 11.13 -12.74 11.07
C GLN A 276 11.69 -14.06 11.60
N ALA A 277 13.00 -14.29 11.47
CA ALA A 277 13.66 -15.49 11.97
C ALA A 277 13.61 -15.60 13.49
N GLN A 278 13.75 -14.47 14.21
CA GLN A 278 13.65 -14.44 15.66
C GLN A 278 12.24 -14.80 16.14
N VAL A 279 11.21 -14.21 15.55
CA VAL A 279 9.81 -14.46 15.93
C VAL A 279 9.40 -15.91 15.59
N LYS A 280 9.88 -16.43 14.44
CA LYS A 280 9.63 -17.84 14.07
C LYS A 280 10.07 -18.83 15.14
N LYS A 281 11.15 -18.57 15.89
CA LYS A 281 11.62 -19.42 17.00
C LYS A 281 10.56 -19.58 18.11
N LEU A 282 9.66 -18.61 18.28
CA LEU A 282 8.55 -18.70 19.24
C LEU A 282 7.55 -19.79 18.87
N LEU A 283 7.57 -20.27 17.64
CA LEU A 283 6.74 -21.39 17.16
C LEU A 283 7.42 -22.76 17.36
N GLY A 284 8.60 -22.81 17.99
CA GLY A 284 9.36 -24.04 18.18
C GLY A 284 9.95 -24.62 16.89
N LYS A 285 10.17 -23.79 15.89
CA LYS A 285 10.69 -24.17 14.55
C LYS A 285 12.04 -23.52 14.26
#